data_6618770f3380a549bf235b5d2bef870b
#
_entry.id   6618770f3380a549bf235b5d2bef870b
#
_cell.length_a   1.000
_cell.length_b   1.000
_cell.length_c   1.000
_cell.angle_alpha   90.00
_cell.angle_beta   90.00
_cell.angle_gamma   90.00
#
_symmetry.space_group_name_H-M   'P 1'
#
loop_
_entity.id
_entity.type
_entity.pdbx_description
1 polymer ?
#
loop_
_entity_poly.entity_id
_entity_poly.type
_entity_poly.pdbx_seq_one_letter_code
_entity_poly.pdbx_strand_id
1 'polypeptide(L)'
;MKNRIFVLLTIAAALLYGCQEPVDPDVAKLQPAKKFIHEQMQYYYYWNTDVPQKANYTTGSTVEEFFSSLLVTRDRWSWMETGEEYAAEEQGTVYGTYGASLGQPLKYYNDYDVKVRYVFPGSPFDLAGVKRGWTITHINGKSKDELVNSGQFNNVFYNPPTSKPQTFIFRDLEGKAREMDITAAVVLNTRPGLITKVFTPEDYPGLGEKVGYFLYLGFQAGRDLNGKPMIDDIKESMRQFRNEGVKKVILDLRYNGGGDSRASDTLINYLAPASTVGQVYVTRTHNSNLRKYDSSYEITRIKDASGTDISLNLNRLYVITGRGTASASEMLLNGLKTMMNVEQVGDTTYGKPNGMYVLLYPDDKQYRNEYDSGIYKHLEYAFLPICFYNSNGAGQNIPDDGLKPTAGLRFDDLYHDFGPEEDLIGACLYHIVNGSYPELPKPHGAISPIVVERKSASSRDARLPEEVRNPNYGIFKDNSIETQLFFGE
;
A
#
# COMPACT_ATOMS: atom_id res chain seq x y z
N MET A 1 61.32 36.43 -32.75
CA MET A 1 60.20 36.65 -31.80
C MET A 1 58.88 36.01 -32.24
N LYS A 2 58.67 35.61 -33.50
CA LYS A 2 57.38 34.98 -33.91
C LYS A 2 57.19 33.50 -33.56
N ASN A 3 58.25 32.73 -33.30
CA ASN A 3 58.15 31.31 -33.01
C ASN A 3 57.93 30.97 -31.52
N ARG A 4 58.12 31.90 -30.60
CA ARG A 4 57.81 31.68 -29.17
C ARG A 4 56.38 31.91 -28.75
N ILE A 5 55.65 32.69 -29.56
CA ILE A 5 54.19 32.97 -29.29
C ILE A 5 53.31 31.80 -29.72
N PHE A 6 53.75 31.05 -30.79
CA PHE A 6 52.96 29.91 -31.29
C PHE A 6 53.05 28.68 -30.35
N VAL A 7 54.14 28.48 -29.66
CA VAL A 7 54.30 27.38 -28.69
C VAL A 7 53.53 27.63 -27.38
N LEU A 8 53.38 28.90 -26.96
CA LEU A 8 52.59 29.24 -25.79
C LEU A 8 51.08 29.17 -26.02
N LEU A 9 50.61 29.40 -27.25
CA LEU A 9 49.21 29.27 -27.61
C LEU A 9 48.76 27.79 -27.74
N THR A 10 49.63 26.91 -28.16
CA THR A 10 49.36 25.46 -28.22
C THR A 10 49.36 24.80 -26.84
N ILE A 11 50.19 25.28 -25.88
CA ILE A 11 50.20 24.80 -24.50
C ILE A 11 48.95 25.31 -23.76
N ALA A 12 48.50 26.54 -24.00
CA ALA A 12 47.29 27.08 -23.39
C ALA A 12 46.00 26.39 -23.91
N ALA A 13 45.99 25.94 -25.17
CA ALA A 13 44.86 25.16 -25.72
C ALA A 13 44.80 23.71 -25.19
N ALA A 14 45.97 23.12 -24.84
CA ALA A 14 46.01 21.78 -24.26
C ALA A 14 45.62 21.71 -22.79
N LEU A 15 45.69 22.87 -22.06
CA LEU A 15 45.25 22.96 -20.68
C LEU A 15 43.72 23.22 -20.49
N LEU A 16 42.99 23.45 -21.59
CA LEU A 16 41.53 23.61 -21.55
C LEU A 16 40.78 22.31 -21.88
N TYR A 17 41.44 21.25 -22.28
CA TYR A 17 40.91 19.89 -22.24
C TYR A 17 41.12 19.36 -20.82
N GLY A 18 40.29 19.84 -19.89
CA GLY A 18 40.20 19.22 -18.57
C GLY A 18 39.95 17.74 -18.77
N CYS A 19 40.84 16.90 -18.22
CA CYS A 19 40.60 15.48 -18.09
C CYS A 19 39.28 15.32 -17.34
N GLN A 20 38.19 15.08 -18.06
CA GLN A 20 37.04 14.43 -17.45
C GLN A 20 37.56 13.04 -17.05
N GLU A 21 37.57 12.75 -15.79
CA GLU A 21 37.83 11.40 -15.34
C GLU A 21 36.89 10.46 -16.12
N PRO A 22 37.37 9.33 -16.62
CA PRO A 22 36.51 8.40 -17.34
C PRO A 22 35.37 7.98 -16.43
N VAL A 23 34.17 8.16 -16.89
CA VAL A 23 32.97 7.72 -16.16
C VAL A 23 33.06 6.22 -15.93
N ASP A 24 32.83 5.78 -14.70
CA ASP A 24 32.78 4.35 -14.36
C ASP A 24 31.84 3.63 -15.35
N PRO A 25 32.32 2.56 -16.02
CA PRO A 25 31.49 1.82 -16.98
C PRO A 25 30.14 1.37 -16.45
N ASP A 26 30.03 1.06 -15.14
CA ASP A 26 28.78 0.66 -14.51
C ASP A 26 27.85 1.85 -14.32
N VAL A 27 28.34 3.02 -13.97
CA VAL A 27 27.59 4.26 -13.96
C VAL A 27 27.15 4.67 -15.37
N ALA A 28 28.01 4.44 -16.37
CA ALA A 28 27.69 4.75 -17.77
C ALA A 28 26.48 3.97 -18.29
N LYS A 29 26.31 2.70 -17.89
CA LYS A 29 25.17 1.84 -18.26
C LYS A 29 23.83 2.37 -17.73
N LEU A 30 23.82 3.11 -16.62
CA LEU A 30 22.63 3.65 -15.99
C LEU A 30 22.15 4.98 -16.60
N GLN A 31 23.01 5.63 -17.41
CA GLN A 31 22.70 6.95 -17.95
C GLN A 31 21.40 7.00 -18.79
N PRO A 32 21.08 5.99 -19.65
CA PRO A 32 19.83 6.01 -20.41
C PRO A 32 18.59 6.05 -19.52
N ALA A 33 18.53 5.23 -18.46
CA ALA A 33 17.42 5.23 -17.50
C ALA A 33 17.35 6.55 -16.73
N LYS A 34 18.49 7.10 -16.30
CA LYS A 34 18.56 8.40 -15.60
C LYS A 34 18.10 9.54 -16.51
N LYS A 35 18.48 9.51 -17.79
CA LYS A 35 18.01 10.49 -18.78
C LYS A 35 16.51 10.38 -18.99
N PHE A 36 16.00 9.17 -19.19
CA PHE A 36 14.57 8.92 -19.34
C PHE A 36 13.78 9.52 -18.17
N ILE A 37 14.09 9.14 -16.93
CA ILE A 37 13.32 9.63 -15.78
C ILE A 37 13.45 11.14 -15.59
N HIS A 38 14.61 11.74 -15.86
CA HIS A 38 14.76 13.19 -15.81
C HIS A 38 13.82 13.90 -16.78
N GLU A 39 13.73 13.45 -18.04
CA GLU A 39 12.82 13.98 -19.05
C GLU A 39 11.35 13.77 -18.66
N GLN A 40 11.01 12.58 -18.14
CA GLN A 40 9.66 12.32 -17.67
C GLN A 40 9.27 13.18 -16.47
N MET A 41 10.17 13.39 -15.52
CA MET A 41 9.92 14.27 -14.37
C MET A 41 9.65 15.73 -14.79
N GLN A 42 10.34 16.25 -15.79
CA GLN A 42 10.09 17.59 -16.32
C GLN A 42 8.69 17.72 -16.94
N TYR A 43 8.08 16.62 -17.35
CA TYR A 43 6.74 16.63 -17.95
C TYR A 43 5.63 16.21 -16.98
N TYR A 44 5.79 15.10 -16.29
CA TYR A 44 4.73 14.49 -15.47
C TYR A 44 4.73 14.91 -14.01
N TYR A 45 5.91 15.19 -13.42
CA TYR A 45 6.01 15.48 -12.00
C TYR A 45 5.16 16.68 -11.58
N TYR A 46 4.40 16.57 -10.50
CA TYR A 46 3.51 17.65 -10.06
C TYR A 46 4.26 18.98 -9.85
N TRP A 47 5.47 18.90 -9.28
CA TRP A 47 6.38 20.03 -9.09
C TRP A 47 7.45 20.10 -10.20
N ASN A 48 7.05 19.90 -11.44
CA ASN A 48 7.93 19.81 -12.59
C ASN A 48 8.81 21.05 -12.80
N THR A 49 8.34 22.24 -12.37
CA THR A 49 9.10 23.51 -12.43
C THR A 49 10.31 23.52 -11.50
N ASP A 50 10.32 22.70 -10.48
CA ASP A 50 11.41 22.57 -9.52
C ASP A 50 12.47 21.53 -9.98
N VAL A 51 12.19 20.76 -11.04
CA VAL A 51 13.14 19.81 -11.65
C VAL A 51 14.18 20.59 -12.46
N PRO A 52 15.50 20.37 -12.25
CA PRO A 52 16.52 21.07 -13.01
C PRO A 52 16.37 20.89 -14.52
N GLN A 53 16.58 21.94 -15.30
CA GLN A 53 16.54 21.86 -16.78
C GLN A 53 17.66 20.99 -17.35
N LYS A 54 18.78 20.90 -16.64
CA LYS A 54 19.91 20.04 -16.98
C LYS A 54 20.32 19.21 -15.78
N ALA A 55 20.60 17.95 -15.97
CA ALA A 55 21.07 17.05 -14.92
C ALA A 55 22.40 16.41 -15.34
N ASN A 56 23.21 16.08 -14.35
CA ASN A 56 24.40 15.28 -14.56
C ASN A 56 24.04 13.80 -14.33
N TYR A 57 23.98 13.02 -15.39
CA TYR A 57 23.58 11.60 -15.31
C TYR A 57 24.64 10.68 -14.70
N THR A 58 25.82 11.22 -14.36
CA THR A 58 26.82 10.49 -13.57
C THR A 58 26.59 10.67 -12.04
N THR A 59 25.64 11.51 -11.64
CA THR A 59 25.28 11.69 -10.22
C THR A 59 24.59 10.43 -9.67
N GLY A 60 24.99 10.01 -8.49
CA GLY A 60 24.52 8.80 -7.81
C GLY A 60 25.08 7.51 -8.42
N SER A 61 25.32 6.51 -7.59
CA SER A 61 25.82 5.19 -8.01
C SER A 61 24.69 4.32 -8.56
N THR A 62 23.43 4.64 -8.27
CA THR A 62 22.24 3.90 -8.72
C THR A 62 21.25 4.82 -9.44
N VAL A 63 20.24 4.23 -10.09
CA VAL A 63 19.10 4.96 -10.68
C VAL A 63 18.22 5.53 -9.60
N GLU A 64 18.05 4.81 -8.49
CA GLU A 64 17.25 5.26 -7.34
C GLU A 64 17.83 6.51 -6.67
N GLU A 65 19.14 6.55 -6.43
CA GLU A 65 19.81 7.74 -5.90
C GLU A 65 19.63 8.95 -6.82
N PHE A 66 19.76 8.74 -8.13
CA PHE A 66 19.52 9.79 -9.10
C PHE A 66 18.07 10.26 -9.09
N PHE A 67 17.08 9.36 -9.17
CA PHE A 67 15.67 9.69 -9.08
C PHE A 67 15.36 10.47 -7.80
N SER A 68 15.85 10.00 -6.67
CA SER A 68 15.70 10.65 -5.37
C SER A 68 16.25 12.08 -5.35
N SER A 69 17.33 12.34 -6.11
CA SER A 69 17.94 13.68 -6.21
C SER A 69 17.07 14.69 -6.98
N LEU A 70 16.12 14.21 -7.79
CA LEU A 70 15.19 15.06 -8.54
C LEU A 70 13.96 15.47 -7.72
N LEU A 71 13.71 14.80 -6.59
CA LEU A 71 12.53 15.05 -5.77
C LEU A 71 12.67 16.31 -4.94
N VAL A 72 11.59 17.09 -4.87
CA VAL A 72 11.52 18.25 -3.96
C VAL A 72 11.42 17.77 -2.51
N THR A 73 11.87 18.58 -1.56
CA THR A 73 11.90 18.23 -0.13
C THR A 73 10.51 17.92 0.46
N ARG A 74 9.46 18.56 -0.06
CA ARG A 74 8.06 18.34 0.36
C ARG A 74 7.45 17.05 -0.18
N ASP A 75 8.08 16.44 -1.21
CA ASP A 75 7.64 15.15 -1.74
C ASP A 75 8.11 14.03 -0.82
N ARG A 76 7.16 13.35 -0.22
CA ARG A 76 7.38 12.20 0.67
C ARG A 76 6.72 10.92 0.14
N TRP A 77 6.20 10.96 -1.11
CA TRP A 77 5.40 9.88 -1.65
C TRP A 77 5.93 9.27 -2.95
N SER A 78 6.77 10.01 -3.72
CA SER A 78 7.35 9.46 -4.95
C SER A 78 8.39 8.41 -4.64
N TRP A 79 8.37 7.29 -5.37
CA TRP A 79 9.38 6.23 -5.29
C TRP A 79 9.61 5.57 -6.66
N MET A 80 10.49 4.60 -6.70
CA MET A 80 10.70 3.72 -7.85
C MET A 80 10.92 2.28 -7.37
N GLU A 81 10.77 1.36 -8.29
CA GLU A 81 10.96 -0.07 -8.11
C GLU A 81 11.78 -0.64 -9.26
N THR A 82 12.39 -1.79 -9.03
CA THR A 82 12.92 -2.61 -10.12
C THR A 82 11.76 -3.21 -10.93
N GLY A 83 12.02 -3.56 -12.18
CA GLY A 83 11.00 -4.19 -13.02
C GLY A 83 10.50 -5.52 -12.45
N GLU A 84 11.36 -6.25 -11.72
CA GLU A 84 10.99 -7.51 -11.07
C GLU A 84 10.02 -7.27 -9.89
N GLU A 85 10.30 -6.27 -9.05
CA GLU A 85 9.43 -5.89 -7.93
C GLU A 85 8.05 -5.45 -8.43
N TYR A 86 8.04 -4.54 -9.41
CA TYR A 86 6.79 -4.08 -10.02
C TYR A 86 5.98 -5.22 -10.64
N ALA A 87 6.63 -6.10 -11.40
CA ALA A 87 5.97 -7.26 -12.03
C ALA A 87 5.38 -8.21 -10.98
N ALA A 88 6.11 -8.46 -9.89
CA ALA A 88 5.65 -9.31 -8.80
C ALA A 88 4.39 -8.73 -8.15
N GLU A 89 4.38 -7.42 -7.92
CA GLU A 89 3.25 -6.73 -7.33
C GLU A 89 2.00 -6.77 -8.21
N GLU A 90 2.13 -6.40 -9.48
CA GLU A 90 1.02 -6.45 -10.46
C GLU A 90 0.39 -7.84 -10.60
N GLN A 91 1.19 -8.88 -10.39
CA GLN A 91 0.78 -10.28 -10.47
C GLN A 91 0.36 -10.88 -9.12
N GLY A 92 0.42 -10.11 -8.02
CA GLY A 92 0.17 -10.63 -6.67
C GLY A 92 1.13 -11.75 -6.29
N THR A 93 2.40 -11.64 -6.71
CA THR A 93 3.41 -12.68 -6.51
C THR A 93 4.34 -12.28 -5.37
N VAL A 94 4.52 -13.17 -4.41
CA VAL A 94 5.48 -13.00 -3.30
C VAL A 94 6.51 -14.13 -3.36
N TYR A 95 7.79 -13.77 -3.41
CA TYR A 95 8.89 -14.73 -3.47
C TYR A 95 9.47 -15.00 -2.08
N GLY A 96 9.90 -16.23 -1.85
CA GLY A 96 10.62 -16.62 -0.64
C GLY A 96 9.86 -16.25 0.64
N THR A 97 8.63 -16.78 0.84
CA THR A 97 7.74 -16.31 1.90
C THR A 97 7.08 -17.43 2.69
N TYR A 98 6.73 -17.14 3.93
CA TYR A 98 5.81 -17.97 4.73
C TYR A 98 4.35 -17.61 4.51
N GLY A 99 4.07 -16.49 3.83
CA GLY A 99 2.74 -16.03 3.46
C GLY A 99 1.93 -15.46 4.61
N ALA A 100 2.54 -14.65 5.44
CA ALA A 100 1.87 -13.94 6.53
C ALA A 100 2.39 -12.51 6.66
N SER A 101 1.52 -11.61 7.10
CA SER A 101 1.88 -10.29 7.59
C SER A 101 2.08 -10.31 9.10
N LEU A 102 3.07 -9.57 9.58
CA LEU A 102 3.37 -9.45 10.99
C LEU A 102 3.06 -8.06 11.52
N GLY A 103 2.73 -7.98 12.80
CA GLY A 103 2.49 -6.74 13.50
C GLY A 103 2.97 -6.78 14.94
N GLN A 104 3.12 -5.58 15.50
CA GLN A 104 3.35 -5.42 16.94
C GLN A 104 2.21 -4.59 17.51
N PRO A 105 1.49 -5.06 18.54
CA PRO A 105 0.45 -4.26 19.21
C PRO A 105 1.03 -3.12 20.06
N LEU A 106 2.24 -2.90 20.01
CA LEU A 106 3.29 -2.27 20.78
C LEU A 106 2.97 -0.91 21.36
N LYS A 107 2.58 0.01 20.47
CA LYS A 107 2.43 1.42 20.86
C LYS A 107 1.23 1.66 21.78
N TYR A 108 0.27 0.75 21.75
CA TYR A 108 -1.02 0.95 22.41
C TYR A 108 -1.22 0.08 23.63
N TYR A 109 -0.55 -1.07 23.66
CA TYR A 109 -0.72 -2.07 24.70
C TYR A 109 0.56 -2.33 25.49
N ASN A 110 1.65 -1.59 25.23
CA ASN A 110 2.99 -1.84 25.78
C ASN A 110 3.43 -3.31 25.56
N ASP A 111 3.03 -3.85 24.42
CA ASP A 111 3.32 -5.22 24.00
C ASP A 111 4.26 -5.19 22.79
N TYR A 112 5.47 -5.71 22.98
CA TYR A 112 6.55 -5.77 22.00
C TYR A 112 6.64 -7.12 21.30
N ASP A 113 5.63 -7.97 21.48
CA ASP A 113 5.54 -9.24 20.80
C ASP A 113 5.33 -9.05 19.29
N VAL A 114 5.93 -9.94 18.51
CA VAL A 114 5.70 -10.02 17.07
C VAL A 114 4.55 -10.99 16.84
N LYS A 115 3.42 -10.45 16.41
CA LYS A 115 2.20 -11.21 16.17
C LYS A 115 1.86 -11.30 14.69
N VAL A 116 1.22 -12.39 14.32
CA VAL A 116 0.66 -12.59 12.98
C VAL A 116 -0.58 -11.73 12.82
N ARG A 117 -0.58 -10.81 11.84
CA ARG A 117 -1.73 -9.97 11.47
C ARG A 117 -2.75 -10.75 10.66
N TYR A 118 -2.27 -11.42 9.63
CA TYR A 118 -3.06 -12.30 8.78
C TYR A 118 -2.15 -13.31 8.08
N VAL A 119 -2.78 -14.34 7.54
CA VAL A 119 -2.11 -15.39 6.78
C VAL A 119 -2.84 -15.54 5.44
N PHE A 120 -2.10 -15.63 4.36
CA PHE A 120 -2.67 -15.87 3.05
C PHE A 120 -3.12 -17.33 2.92
N PRO A 121 -4.33 -17.59 2.41
CA PRO A 121 -4.82 -18.95 2.18
C PRO A 121 -3.88 -19.77 1.28
N GLY A 122 -3.64 -21.02 1.66
CA GLY A 122 -2.74 -21.93 0.95
C GLY A 122 -1.25 -21.66 1.13
N SER A 123 -0.87 -20.66 1.92
CA SER A 123 0.52 -20.37 2.23
C SER A 123 1.14 -21.37 3.20
N PRO A 124 2.49 -21.43 3.33
CA PRO A 124 3.14 -22.31 4.31
C PRO A 124 2.63 -22.15 5.73
N PHE A 125 2.38 -20.92 6.19
CA PHE A 125 1.81 -20.71 7.53
C PHE A 125 0.37 -21.18 7.63
N ASP A 126 -0.46 -20.95 6.60
CA ASP A 126 -1.84 -21.45 6.59
C ASP A 126 -1.89 -22.97 6.64
N LEU A 127 -1.09 -23.65 5.81
CA LEU A 127 -0.99 -25.10 5.77
C LEU A 127 -0.46 -25.69 7.09
N ALA A 128 0.37 -24.94 7.82
CA ALA A 128 0.83 -25.30 9.15
C ALA A 128 -0.20 -24.98 10.25
N GLY A 129 -1.31 -24.32 9.93
CA GLY A 129 -2.36 -23.95 10.87
C GLY A 129 -2.05 -22.73 11.73
N VAL A 130 -1.07 -21.91 11.33
CA VAL A 130 -0.77 -20.63 11.97
C VAL A 130 -1.92 -19.67 11.73
N LYS A 131 -2.30 -18.88 12.75
CA LYS A 131 -3.45 -17.98 12.70
C LYS A 131 -3.09 -16.58 13.15
N ARG A 132 -3.97 -15.64 12.83
CA ARG A 132 -3.94 -14.27 13.36
C ARG A 132 -3.79 -14.28 14.88
N GLY A 133 -3.04 -13.33 15.41
CA GLY A 133 -2.80 -13.15 16.84
C GLY A 133 -1.73 -14.07 17.45
N TRP A 134 -1.30 -15.11 16.74
CA TRP A 134 -0.20 -15.93 17.22
C TRP A 134 1.09 -15.15 17.33
N THR A 135 1.83 -15.32 18.40
CA THR A 135 3.09 -14.64 18.68
C THR A 135 4.26 -15.51 18.23
N ILE A 136 5.18 -14.98 17.42
CA ILE A 136 6.46 -15.63 17.13
C ILE A 136 7.38 -15.40 18.31
N THR A 137 7.78 -16.48 18.99
CA THR A 137 8.70 -16.44 20.14
C THR A 137 10.12 -16.81 19.78
N HIS A 138 10.31 -17.82 18.90
CA HIS A 138 11.63 -18.27 18.45
C HIS A 138 11.61 -18.66 16.97
N ILE A 139 12.76 -18.50 16.32
CA ILE A 139 13.04 -19.05 14.98
C ILE A 139 14.42 -19.71 15.04
N ASN A 140 14.50 -20.99 14.67
CA ASN A 140 15.73 -21.80 14.70
C ASN A 140 16.47 -21.74 16.05
N GLY A 141 15.73 -21.85 17.15
CA GLY A 141 16.26 -21.85 18.51
C GLY A 141 16.70 -20.49 19.04
N LYS A 142 16.68 -19.41 18.23
CA LYS A 142 16.91 -18.05 18.68
C LYS A 142 15.61 -17.39 19.07
N SER A 143 15.58 -16.69 20.19
CA SER A 143 14.42 -15.92 20.60
C SER A 143 14.17 -14.72 19.66
N LYS A 144 12.92 -14.26 19.61
CA LYS A 144 12.54 -13.05 18.88
C LYS A 144 13.42 -11.86 19.28
N ASP A 145 13.68 -11.69 20.57
CA ASP A 145 14.50 -10.56 21.07
C ASP A 145 15.97 -10.66 20.63
N GLU A 146 16.57 -11.85 20.63
CA GLU A 146 17.93 -12.05 20.10
C GLU A 146 18.00 -11.71 18.60
N LEU A 147 17.00 -12.14 17.81
CA LEU A 147 16.95 -11.86 16.38
C LEU A 147 16.74 -10.37 16.09
N VAL A 148 15.87 -9.69 16.85
CA VAL A 148 15.61 -8.25 16.72
C VAL A 148 16.85 -7.44 17.13
N ASN A 149 17.42 -7.72 18.30
CA ASN A 149 18.59 -6.98 18.83
C ASN A 149 19.84 -7.15 17.94
N SER A 150 19.97 -8.29 17.26
CA SER A 150 21.06 -8.51 16.29
C SER A 150 20.75 -8.01 14.88
N GLY A 151 19.57 -7.44 14.62
CA GLY A 151 19.14 -7.00 13.29
C GLY A 151 18.88 -8.17 12.30
N GLN A 152 18.82 -9.40 12.78
CA GLN A 152 18.69 -10.59 11.94
C GLN A 152 17.23 -11.01 11.67
N PHE A 153 16.26 -10.48 12.42
CA PHE A 153 14.87 -10.93 12.33
C PHE A 153 14.33 -10.83 10.89
N ASN A 154 14.50 -9.68 10.26
CA ASN A 154 14.02 -9.48 8.89
C ASN A 154 14.68 -10.42 7.89
N ASN A 155 15.98 -10.60 8.00
CA ASN A 155 16.69 -11.49 7.08
C ASN A 155 16.20 -12.94 7.21
N VAL A 156 15.91 -13.39 8.43
CA VAL A 156 15.43 -14.76 8.70
C VAL A 156 13.98 -14.93 8.27
N PHE A 157 13.14 -13.91 8.45
CA PHE A 157 11.70 -14.01 8.18
C PHE A 157 11.33 -13.64 6.75
N TYR A 158 11.87 -12.54 6.20
CA TYR A 158 11.51 -12.03 4.88
C TYR A 158 12.43 -12.49 3.74
N ASN A 159 13.61 -13.08 4.05
CA ASN A 159 14.49 -13.71 3.08
C ASN A 159 14.80 -15.17 3.47
N PRO A 160 13.78 -16.01 3.70
CA PRO A 160 13.98 -17.34 4.20
C PRO A 160 14.55 -18.28 3.13
N PRO A 161 15.31 -19.31 3.54
CA PRO A 161 15.66 -20.38 2.62
C PRO A 161 14.43 -21.17 2.20
N THR A 162 14.20 -21.29 0.91
CA THR A 162 13.07 -22.05 0.32
C THR A 162 13.36 -23.55 0.15
N SER A 163 14.59 -23.98 0.39
CA SER A 163 15.04 -25.36 0.18
C SER A 163 15.01 -26.25 1.40
N LYS A 164 14.79 -25.69 2.59
CA LYS A 164 14.76 -26.43 3.87
C LYS A 164 13.86 -25.73 4.88
N PRO A 165 13.24 -26.52 5.80
CA PRO A 165 12.41 -25.95 6.84
C PRO A 165 13.22 -25.09 7.82
N GLN A 166 12.52 -24.16 8.44
CA GLN A 166 12.96 -23.47 9.65
C GLN A 166 12.01 -23.83 10.79
N THR A 167 12.57 -24.00 11.99
CA THR A 167 11.80 -24.33 13.18
C THR A 167 11.27 -23.06 13.81
N PHE A 168 9.95 -22.93 13.89
CA PHE A 168 9.26 -21.84 14.57
C PHE A 168 8.70 -22.33 15.91
N ILE A 169 8.78 -21.49 16.94
CA ILE A 169 7.98 -21.64 18.15
C ILE A 169 7.04 -20.43 18.22
N PHE A 170 5.75 -20.73 18.17
CA PHE A 170 4.69 -19.74 18.37
C PHE A 170 4.08 -19.89 19.77
N ARG A 171 3.46 -18.84 20.25
CA ARG A 171 2.47 -18.86 21.32
C ARG A 171 1.11 -18.55 20.70
N ASP A 172 0.16 -19.48 20.80
CA ASP A 172 -1.19 -19.28 20.27
C ASP A 172 -2.03 -18.34 21.17
N LEU A 173 -3.30 -18.10 20.78
CA LEU A 173 -4.19 -17.19 21.52
C LEU A 173 -4.55 -17.69 22.93
N GLU A 174 -4.47 -18.99 23.17
CA GLU A 174 -4.65 -19.60 24.50
C GLU A 174 -3.37 -19.59 25.33
N GLY A 175 -2.27 -19.01 24.80
CA GLY A 175 -0.97 -18.95 25.45
C GLY A 175 -0.13 -20.23 25.35
N LYS A 176 -0.57 -21.24 24.58
CA LYS A 176 0.10 -22.52 24.42
C LYS A 176 1.23 -22.40 23.40
N ALA A 177 2.39 -22.98 23.73
CA ALA A 177 3.51 -23.09 22.79
C ALA A 177 3.20 -24.10 21.67
N ARG A 178 3.52 -23.69 20.43
CA ARG A 178 3.42 -24.51 19.21
C ARG A 178 4.75 -24.49 18.50
N GLU A 179 5.41 -25.63 18.46
CA GLU A 179 6.66 -25.81 17.71
C GLU A 179 6.36 -26.51 16.39
N MET A 180 6.89 -26.00 15.30
CA MET A 180 6.67 -26.56 13.97
C MET A 180 7.77 -26.18 12.99
N ASP A 181 8.08 -27.12 12.10
CA ASP A 181 9.02 -26.92 11.00
C ASP A 181 8.26 -26.49 9.75
N ILE A 182 8.60 -25.32 9.22
CA ILE A 182 7.91 -24.72 8.07
C ILE A 182 8.92 -24.34 7.01
N THR A 183 8.70 -24.82 5.78
CA THR A 183 9.48 -24.43 4.61
C THR A 183 8.78 -23.28 3.90
N ALA A 184 9.51 -22.19 3.63
CA ALA A 184 8.97 -21.06 2.90
C ALA A 184 8.64 -21.46 1.44
N ALA A 185 7.58 -20.89 0.89
CA ALA A 185 7.26 -21.02 -0.51
C ALA A 185 8.30 -20.30 -1.39
N VAL A 186 8.70 -20.91 -2.49
CA VAL A 186 9.53 -20.22 -3.51
C VAL A 186 8.76 -19.08 -4.12
N VAL A 187 7.49 -19.35 -4.46
CA VAL A 187 6.55 -18.38 -5.01
C VAL A 187 5.19 -18.62 -4.37
N LEU A 188 4.56 -17.56 -3.89
CA LEU A 188 3.18 -17.55 -3.43
C LEU A 188 2.37 -16.61 -4.30
N ASN A 189 1.26 -17.08 -4.84
CA ASN A 189 0.29 -16.24 -5.53
C ASN A 189 -0.74 -15.73 -4.52
N THR A 190 -0.78 -14.43 -4.31
CA THR A 190 -1.68 -13.77 -3.35
C THR A 190 -2.82 -13.06 -4.06
N ARG A 191 -3.90 -12.81 -3.32
CA ARG A 191 -5.03 -12.05 -3.84
C ARG A 191 -5.43 -10.98 -2.83
N PRO A 192 -5.89 -9.79 -3.29
CA PRO A 192 -6.19 -8.67 -2.41
C PRO A 192 -7.45 -8.87 -1.57
N GLY A 193 -8.41 -9.67 -2.02
CA GLY A 193 -9.63 -9.99 -1.28
C GLY A 193 -9.39 -11.12 -0.29
N LEU A 194 -8.92 -10.79 0.92
CA LEU A 194 -8.51 -11.83 1.89
C LEU A 194 -9.69 -12.52 2.55
N ILE A 195 -10.70 -11.76 2.99
CA ILE A 195 -11.87 -12.30 3.69
C ILE A 195 -13.15 -11.65 3.18
N THR A 196 -14.12 -12.50 2.81
CA THR A 196 -15.50 -12.10 2.56
C THR A 196 -16.41 -12.91 3.47
N LYS A 197 -17.13 -12.25 4.36
CA LYS A 197 -18.08 -12.87 5.32
C LYS A 197 -19.40 -12.14 5.31
N VAL A 198 -20.45 -12.81 5.75
CA VAL A 198 -21.74 -12.19 6.09
C VAL A 198 -22.06 -12.54 7.53
N PHE A 199 -22.15 -11.52 8.38
CA PHE A 199 -22.61 -11.67 9.76
C PHE A 199 -24.13 -11.69 9.82
N THR A 200 -24.65 -12.59 10.62
CA THR A 200 -26.08 -12.84 10.85
C THR A 200 -26.44 -12.59 12.32
N PRO A 201 -27.74 -12.58 12.68
CA PRO A 201 -28.17 -12.52 14.07
C PRO A 201 -27.61 -13.65 14.97
N GLU A 202 -27.26 -14.82 14.38
CA GLU A 202 -26.60 -15.91 15.08
C GLU A 202 -25.16 -15.58 15.44
N ASP A 203 -24.45 -14.83 14.58
CA ASP A 203 -23.05 -14.41 14.80
C ASP A 203 -22.96 -13.26 15.81
N TYR A 204 -23.94 -12.35 15.79
CA TYR A 204 -23.97 -11.20 16.69
C TYR A 204 -25.41 -10.87 17.09
N PRO A 205 -25.80 -11.18 18.35
CA PRO A 205 -27.14 -10.95 18.84
C PRO A 205 -27.59 -9.49 18.73
N GLY A 206 -28.81 -9.27 18.25
CA GLY A 206 -29.41 -7.96 18.05
C GLY A 206 -29.22 -7.37 16.66
N LEU A 207 -28.49 -7.99 15.76
CA LEU A 207 -28.48 -7.61 14.35
C LEU A 207 -29.90 -7.83 13.79
N GLY A 208 -30.51 -6.77 13.25
CA GLY A 208 -31.81 -6.83 12.59
C GLY A 208 -31.75 -7.26 11.13
N GLU A 209 -30.54 -7.29 10.56
CA GLU A 209 -30.27 -7.58 9.15
C GLU A 209 -28.85 -8.14 8.98
N LYS A 210 -28.59 -8.77 7.83
CA LYS A 210 -27.27 -9.27 7.47
C LYS A 210 -26.30 -8.14 7.22
N VAL A 211 -25.04 -8.29 7.69
CA VAL A 211 -23.95 -7.33 7.54
C VAL A 211 -22.81 -8.00 6.78
N GLY A 212 -22.43 -7.44 5.64
CA GLY A 212 -21.26 -7.90 4.87
C GLY A 212 -19.96 -7.40 5.51
N TYR A 213 -18.95 -8.24 5.55
CA TYR A 213 -17.58 -7.90 5.94
C TYR A 213 -16.63 -8.25 4.83
N PHE A 214 -15.82 -7.29 4.40
CA PHE A 214 -14.83 -7.46 3.35
C PHE A 214 -13.48 -6.90 3.79
N LEU A 215 -12.52 -7.78 4.06
CA LEU A 215 -11.11 -7.42 4.28
C LEU A 215 -10.40 -7.40 2.94
N TYR A 216 -10.00 -6.20 2.51
CA TYR A 216 -9.41 -5.94 1.21
C TYR A 216 -8.03 -5.30 1.37
N LEU A 217 -6.98 -6.00 0.97
CA LEU A 217 -5.59 -5.65 1.29
C LEU A 217 -4.97 -4.62 0.35
N GLY A 218 -5.45 -4.49 -0.89
CA GLY A 218 -4.89 -3.57 -1.87
C GLY A 218 -5.76 -3.39 -3.10
N PHE A 219 -5.77 -2.20 -3.67
CA PHE A 219 -6.49 -1.92 -4.92
C PHE A 219 -5.63 -2.35 -6.11
N GLN A 220 -5.81 -3.58 -6.57
CA GLN A 220 -5.09 -4.17 -7.70
C GLN A 220 -6.02 -4.39 -8.88
N ALA A 221 -5.58 -4.01 -10.08
CA ALA A 221 -6.33 -4.21 -11.33
C ALA A 221 -5.60 -5.12 -12.33
N GLY A 222 -4.39 -5.58 -12.00
CA GLY A 222 -3.63 -6.56 -12.77
C GLY A 222 -4.26 -7.96 -12.82
N ARG A 223 -3.45 -8.94 -13.15
CA ARG A 223 -3.87 -10.35 -13.22
C ARG A 223 -2.92 -11.20 -12.40
N ASP A 224 -3.47 -12.18 -11.71
CA ASP A 224 -2.66 -13.18 -11.00
C ASP A 224 -1.91 -14.12 -11.98
N LEU A 225 -1.04 -14.97 -11.45
CA LEU A 225 -0.27 -15.94 -12.26
C LEU A 225 -1.13 -16.90 -13.08
N ASN A 226 -2.42 -17.06 -12.74
CA ASN A 226 -3.38 -17.88 -13.47
C ASN A 226 -4.17 -17.06 -14.50
N GLY A 227 -3.87 -15.76 -14.65
CA GLY A 227 -4.55 -14.86 -15.56
C GLY A 227 -5.91 -14.35 -15.04
N LYS A 228 -6.31 -14.65 -13.79
CA LYS A 228 -7.55 -14.14 -13.19
C LYS A 228 -7.37 -12.67 -12.82
N PRO A 229 -8.26 -11.75 -13.26
CA PRO A 229 -8.18 -10.34 -12.86
C PRO A 229 -8.27 -10.18 -11.34
N MET A 230 -7.42 -9.32 -10.74
CA MET A 230 -7.42 -9.04 -9.31
C MET A 230 -8.70 -8.32 -8.87
N ILE A 231 -9.24 -7.47 -9.72
CA ILE A 231 -10.48 -6.74 -9.49
C ILE A 231 -11.73 -7.66 -9.33
N ASP A 232 -11.62 -8.93 -9.73
CA ASP A 232 -12.71 -9.88 -9.59
C ASP A 232 -13.02 -10.22 -8.13
N ASP A 233 -12.06 -10.04 -7.20
CA ASP A 233 -12.33 -10.20 -5.77
C ASP A 233 -13.37 -9.20 -5.27
N ILE A 234 -13.31 -7.94 -5.75
CA ILE A 234 -14.35 -6.94 -5.48
C ILE A 234 -15.70 -7.41 -6.03
N LYS A 235 -15.73 -7.79 -7.32
CA LYS A 235 -16.97 -8.19 -7.99
C LYS A 235 -17.61 -9.42 -7.36
N GLU A 236 -16.81 -10.41 -6.98
CA GLU A 236 -17.26 -11.63 -6.33
C GLU A 236 -17.84 -11.35 -4.95
N SER A 237 -17.16 -10.55 -4.13
CA SER A 237 -17.61 -10.15 -2.78
C SER A 237 -18.89 -9.34 -2.83
N MET A 238 -18.97 -8.34 -3.72
CA MET A 238 -20.18 -7.52 -3.86
C MET A 238 -21.37 -8.32 -4.40
N ARG A 239 -21.12 -9.29 -5.30
CA ARG A 239 -22.15 -10.21 -5.79
C ARG A 239 -22.67 -11.12 -4.68
N GLN A 240 -21.78 -11.65 -3.83
CA GLN A 240 -22.18 -12.43 -2.66
C GLN A 240 -23.07 -11.58 -1.75
N PHE A 241 -22.67 -10.38 -1.37
CA PHE A 241 -23.45 -9.49 -0.52
C PHE A 241 -24.84 -9.19 -1.09
N ARG A 242 -24.90 -8.91 -2.40
CA ARG A 242 -26.18 -8.68 -3.08
C ARG A 242 -27.09 -9.92 -3.03
N ASN A 243 -26.56 -11.10 -3.34
CA ASN A 243 -27.33 -12.35 -3.36
C ASN A 243 -27.86 -12.71 -1.97
N GLU A 244 -27.11 -12.38 -0.92
CA GLU A 244 -27.53 -12.60 0.46
C GLU A 244 -28.41 -11.49 1.03
N GLY A 245 -28.67 -10.43 0.27
CA GLY A 245 -29.53 -9.33 0.68
C GLY A 245 -28.90 -8.40 1.72
N VAL A 246 -27.58 -8.33 1.77
CA VAL A 246 -26.82 -7.43 2.65
C VAL A 246 -27.21 -5.98 2.40
N LYS A 247 -27.43 -5.21 3.49
CA LYS A 247 -27.80 -3.78 3.45
C LYS A 247 -26.79 -2.88 4.16
N LYS A 248 -25.88 -3.44 4.92
CA LYS A 248 -24.78 -2.75 5.59
C LYS A 248 -23.48 -3.49 5.32
N VAL A 249 -22.42 -2.76 5.08
CA VAL A 249 -21.08 -3.32 4.81
C VAL A 249 -20.08 -2.72 5.78
N ILE A 250 -19.21 -3.59 6.31
CA ILE A 250 -17.98 -3.26 6.98
C ILE A 250 -16.86 -3.54 5.96
N LEU A 251 -16.29 -2.49 5.40
CA LEU A 251 -15.14 -2.55 4.51
C LEU A 251 -13.88 -2.38 5.34
N ASP A 252 -13.06 -3.41 5.42
CA ASP A 252 -11.84 -3.38 6.21
C ASP A 252 -10.64 -3.07 5.32
N LEU A 253 -10.13 -1.85 5.46
CA LEU A 253 -8.97 -1.31 4.75
C LEU A 253 -7.79 -1.05 5.70
N ARG A 254 -7.78 -1.61 6.92
CA ARG A 254 -6.72 -1.33 7.92
C ARG A 254 -5.32 -1.66 7.43
N TYR A 255 -5.19 -2.58 6.48
CA TYR A 255 -3.93 -3.01 5.86
C TYR A 255 -3.81 -2.60 4.39
N ASN A 256 -4.67 -1.72 3.90
CA ASN A 256 -4.74 -1.34 2.49
C ASN A 256 -4.07 0.01 2.23
N GLY A 257 -2.88 0.00 1.64
CA GLY A 257 -2.09 1.19 1.29
C GLY A 257 -2.60 1.97 0.07
N GLY A 258 -3.65 1.50 -0.60
CA GLY A 258 -4.16 2.12 -1.82
C GLY A 258 -4.00 1.22 -3.04
N GLY A 259 -3.55 1.80 -4.15
CA GLY A 259 -3.30 1.10 -5.41
C GLY A 259 -4.05 1.71 -6.60
N ASP A 260 -4.46 0.86 -7.53
CA ASP A 260 -5.06 1.24 -8.81
C ASP A 260 -6.43 1.90 -8.64
N SER A 261 -6.58 3.10 -9.19
CA SER A 261 -7.83 3.86 -9.13
C SER A 261 -9.00 3.14 -9.80
N ARG A 262 -8.77 2.32 -10.84
CA ARG A 262 -9.83 1.54 -11.50
C ARG A 262 -10.49 0.55 -10.55
N ALA A 263 -9.71 -0.09 -9.68
CA ALA A 263 -10.25 -0.99 -8.67
C ALA A 263 -11.01 -0.22 -7.58
N SER A 264 -10.47 0.93 -7.13
CA SER A 264 -11.15 1.81 -6.18
C SER A 264 -12.46 2.37 -6.74
N ASP A 265 -12.47 2.86 -7.97
CA ASP A 265 -13.66 3.36 -8.66
C ASP A 265 -14.73 2.27 -8.80
N THR A 266 -14.32 1.05 -9.11
CA THR A 266 -15.24 -0.09 -9.17
C THR A 266 -15.92 -0.31 -7.82
N LEU A 267 -15.16 -0.33 -6.73
CA LEU A 267 -15.72 -0.54 -5.38
C LEU A 267 -16.61 0.63 -4.96
N ILE A 268 -16.22 1.87 -5.23
CA ILE A 268 -17.03 3.07 -4.98
C ILE A 268 -18.40 2.94 -5.66
N ASN A 269 -18.43 2.58 -6.95
CA ASN A 269 -19.65 2.46 -7.72
C ASN A 269 -20.55 1.27 -7.30
N TYR A 270 -19.98 0.22 -6.73
CA TYR A 270 -20.77 -0.83 -6.07
C TYR A 270 -21.46 -0.36 -4.80
N LEU A 271 -20.78 0.48 -4.00
CA LEU A 271 -21.21 0.88 -2.65
C LEU A 271 -22.16 2.10 -2.66
N ALA A 272 -21.94 3.05 -3.58
CA ALA A 272 -22.61 4.35 -3.59
C ALA A 272 -24.12 4.27 -3.68
N PRO A 273 -24.87 5.20 -3.04
CA PRO A 273 -26.32 5.31 -3.17
C PRO A 273 -26.76 5.59 -4.60
N ALA A 274 -27.86 5.00 -5.06
CA ALA A 274 -28.44 5.28 -6.38
C ALA A 274 -28.82 6.76 -6.58
N SER A 275 -29.14 7.47 -5.50
CA SER A 275 -29.47 8.89 -5.49
C SER A 275 -28.27 9.82 -5.83
N THR A 276 -27.06 9.29 -5.84
CA THR A 276 -25.82 10.06 -6.10
C THR A 276 -25.27 9.86 -7.51
N VAL A 277 -25.95 9.11 -8.35
CA VAL A 277 -25.55 8.92 -9.75
C VAL A 277 -25.41 10.27 -10.47
N GLY A 278 -24.28 10.46 -11.15
CA GLY A 278 -23.89 11.71 -11.80
C GLY A 278 -23.29 12.76 -10.87
N GLN A 279 -23.19 12.50 -9.58
CA GLN A 279 -22.47 13.40 -8.66
C GLN A 279 -20.98 13.10 -8.68
N VAL A 280 -20.17 14.14 -8.68
CA VAL A 280 -18.71 14.05 -8.63
C VAL A 280 -18.27 13.57 -7.25
N TYR A 281 -17.52 12.49 -7.16
CA TYR A 281 -16.93 12.01 -5.92
C TYR A 281 -15.44 12.34 -5.80
N VAL A 282 -14.74 12.55 -6.93
CA VAL A 282 -13.34 13.00 -6.94
C VAL A 282 -13.08 13.92 -8.13
N THR A 283 -12.23 14.94 -7.92
CA THR A 283 -11.66 15.79 -8.95
C THR A 283 -10.14 15.66 -8.89
N ARG A 284 -9.52 15.44 -10.05
CA ARG A 284 -8.08 15.30 -10.23
C ARG A 284 -7.50 16.54 -10.89
N THR A 285 -6.42 17.09 -10.34
CA THR A 285 -5.71 18.24 -10.86
C THR A 285 -4.22 17.98 -11.05
N HIS A 286 -3.66 18.44 -12.16
CA HIS A 286 -2.28 18.19 -12.55
C HIS A 286 -1.43 19.46 -12.55
N ASN A 287 -0.15 19.30 -12.89
CA ASN A 287 0.74 20.42 -13.21
C ASN A 287 0.31 21.12 -14.51
N SER A 288 0.97 22.23 -14.84
CA SER A 288 0.62 23.05 -16.02
C SER A 288 0.68 22.31 -17.36
N ASN A 289 1.60 21.34 -17.51
CA ASN A 289 1.77 20.56 -18.75
C ASN A 289 0.60 19.58 -18.97
N LEU A 290 0.04 19.07 -17.89
CA LEU A 290 -0.99 18.05 -17.89
C LEU A 290 -2.38 18.59 -17.56
N ARG A 291 -2.56 19.90 -17.38
CA ARG A 291 -3.85 20.51 -17.02
C ARG A 291 -5.01 20.11 -17.93
N LYS A 292 -4.73 19.83 -19.21
CA LYS A 292 -5.75 19.33 -20.15
C LYS A 292 -6.34 17.96 -19.79
N TYR A 293 -5.71 17.23 -18.87
CA TYR A 293 -6.15 15.95 -18.34
C TYR A 293 -6.80 16.07 -16.96
N ASP A 294 -6.97 17.30 -16.44
CA ASP A 294 -7.77 17.51 -15.25
C ASP A 294 -9.17 16.93 -15.50
N SER A 295 -9.66 16.18 -14.54
CA SER A 295 -10.88 15.38 -14.71
C SER A 295 -11.67 15.28 -13.42
N SER A 296 -12.96 15.05 -13.57
CA SER A 296 -13.86 14.73 -12.47
C SER A 296 -14.47 13.37 -12.72
N TYR A 297 -14.55 12.57 -11.67
CA TYR A 297 -15.10 11.23 -11.71
C TYR A 297 -16.46 11.23 -11.00
N GLU A 298 -17.46 10.70 -11.68
CA GLU A 298 -18.85 10.72 -11.22
C GLU A 298 -19.30 9.31 -10.82
N ILE A 299 -20.22 9.26 -9.86
CA ILE A 299 -20.86 7.99 -9.49
C ILE A 299 -21.64 7.46 -10.68
N THR A 300 -21.38 6.20 -10.99
CA THR A 300 -22.11 5.41 -12.00
C THR A 300 -22.75 4.19 -11.35
N ARG A 301 -23.43 3.36 -12.14
CA ARG A 301 -23.98 2.08 -11.65
C ARG A 301 -23.27 0.91 -12.29
N ILE A 302 -22.97 -0.08 -11.50
CA ILE A 302 -22.43 -1.33 -12.03
C ILE A 302 -23.60 -2.17 -12.57
N LYS A 303 -23.50 -2.55 -13.84
CA LYS A 303 -24.51 -3.35 -14.51
C LYS A 303 -23.96 -4.71 -14.91
N ASP A 304 -24.78 -5.74 -14.83
CA ASP A 304 -24.44 -7.05 -15.39
C ASP A 304 -24.60 -7.08 -16.92
N ALA A 305 -24.35 -8.24 -17.53
CA ALA A 305 -24.46 -8.42 -18.98
C ALA A 305 -25.86 -8.20 -19.54
N SER A 306 -26.88 -8.29 -18.70
CA SER A 306 -28.30 -8.01 -19.07
C SER A 306 -28.67 -6.54 -18.95
N GLY A 307 -27.77 -5.69 -18.45
CA GLY A 307 -27.99 -4.28 -18.14
C GLY A 307 -28.66 -4.04 -16.79
N THR A 308 -28.85 -5.07 -15.97
CA THR A 308 -29.43 -4.95 -14.63
C THR A 308 -28.44 -4.33 -13.68
N ASP A 309 -28.87 -3.33 -12.91
CA ASP A 309 -28.06 -2.73 -11.84
C ASP A 309 -27.76 -3.74 -10.73
N ILE A 310 -26.48 -3.98 -10.51
CA ILE A 310 -25.98 -4.91 -9.49
C ILE A 310 -25.25 -4.24 -8.34
N SER A 311 -25.30 -2.91 -8.26
CA SER A 311 -24.71 -2.15 -7.14
C SER A 311 -25.51 -2.38 -5.85
N LEU A 312 -24.84 -2.26 -4.70
CA LEU A 312 -25.45 -2.53 -3.39
C LEU A 312 -26.38 -1.40 -2.91
N ASN A 313 -26.16 -0.16 -3.38
CA ASN A 313 -26.99 0.99 -3.04
C ASN A 313 -27.06 1.26 -1.52
N LEU A 314 -25.89 1.47 -0.91
CA LEU A 314 -25.79 1.68 0.54
C LEU A 314 -26.07 3.14 0.92
N ASN A 315 -26.74 3.36 2.06
CA ASN A 315 -26.90 4.68 2.66
C ASN A 315 -25.88 4.94 3.78
N ARG A 316 -25.26 3.90 4.28
CA ARG A 316 -24.21 3.95 5.29
C ARG A 316 -23.17 2.87 5.03
N LEU A 317 -21.90 3.24 5.19
CA LEU A 317 -20.75 2.38 5.06
C LEU A 317 -19.90 2.46 6.34
N TYR A 318 -19.48 1.33 6.87
CA TYR A 318 -18.47 1.25 7.91
C TYR A 318 -17.13 0.95 7.26
N VAL A 319 -16.09 1.73 7.58
CA VAL A 319 -14.76 1.50 7.04
C VAL A 319 -13.77 1.39 8.20
N ILE A 320 -13.13 0.24 8.31
CA ILE A 320 -12.05 0.03 9.27
C ILE A 320 -10.74 0.53 8.64
N THR A 321 -10.03 1.40 9.34
CA THR A 321 -8.79 2.01 8.89
C THR A 321 -7.64 1.82 9.86
N GLY A 322 -6.43 1.80 9.34
CA GLY A 322 -5.18 1.84 10.09
C GLY A 322 -4.28 2.96 9.59
N ARG A 323 -3.10 3.10 10.19
CA ARG A 323 -2.10 4.09 9.75
C ARG A 323 -1.53 3.80 8.36
N GLY A 324 -1.59 2.54 7.92
CA GLY A 324 -1.22 2.12 6.57
C GLY A 324 -2.31 2.40 5.52
N THR A 325 -3.54 2.72 5.93
CA THR A 325 -4.62 3.05 4.98
C THR A 325 -4.31 4.35 4.25
N ALA A 326 -4.11 4.31 2.93
CA ALA A 326 -3.57 5.44 2.18
C ALA A 326 -4.14 5.56 0.75
N SER A 327 -3.85 6.69 0.08
CA SER A 327 -4.03 6.91 -1.37
C SER A 327 -5.44 6.54 -1.88
N ALA A 328 -5.59 5.52 -2.74
CA ALA A 328 -6.89 5.09 -3.29
C ALA A 328 -7.90 4.69 -2.20
N SER A 329 -7.44 4.14 -1.07
CA SER A 329 -8.29 3.89 0.11
C SER A 329 -8.81 5.20 0.71
N GLU A 330 -7.95 6.21 0.84
CA GLU A 330 -8.34 7.52 1.35
C GLU A 330 -9.22 8.28 0.35
N MET A 331 -8.95 8.12 -0.95
CA MET A 331 -9.79 8.68 -2.03
C MET A 331 -11.22 8.11 -1.95
N LEU A 332 -11.36 6.79 -1.76
CA LEU A 332 -12.66 6.14 -1.56
C LEU A 332 -13.39 6.72 -0.34
N LEU A 333 -12.70 6.80 0.81
CA LEU A 333 -13.31 7.37 2.04
C LEU A 333 -13.71 8.83 1.83
N ASN A 334 -12.80 9.66 1.34
CA ASN A 334 -13.00 11.10 1.17
C ASN A 334 -14.11 11.42 0.17
N GLY A 335 -14.18 10.64 -0.92
CA GLY A 335 -15.22 10.76 -1.94
C GLY A 335 -16.59 10.34 -1.40
N LEU A 336 -16.70 9.16 -0.81
CA LEU A 336 -17.97 8.65 -0.31
C LEU A 336 -18.53 9.43 0.88
N LYS A 337 -17.71 10.12 1.67
CA LYS A 337 -18.18 11.02 2.75
C LYS A 337 -19.06 12.16 2.24
N THR A 338 -18.96 12.53 0.97
CA THR A 338 -19.85 13.53 0.35
C THR A 338 -21.14 12.93 -0.21
N MET A 339 -21.23 11.60 -0.28
CA MET A 339 -22.31 10.86 -0.93
C MET A 339 -23.24 10.15 0.05
N MET A 340 -22.68 9.68 1.17
CA MET A 340 -23.40 8.91 2.18
C MET A 340 -22.77 9.07 3.57
N ASN A 341 -23.41 8.47 4.59
CA ASN A 341 -22.82 8.39 5.92
C ASN A 341 -21.69 7.33 5.92
N VAL A 342 -20.46 7.77 6.11
CA VAL A 342 -19.26 6.91 6.24
C VAL A 342 -18.78 6.94 7.69
N GLU A 343 -18.92 5.83 8.38
CA GLU A 343 -18.42 5.60 9.74
C GLU A 343 -17.01 5.04 9.66
N GLN A 344 -16.01 5.87 9.93
CA GLN A 344 -14.61 5.46 9.97
C GLN A 344 -14.25 4.99 11.37
N VAL A 345 -13.83 3.72 11.49
CA VAL A 345 -13.47 3.05 12.76
C VAL A 345 -12.01 2.61 12.70
N GLY A 346 -11.27 2.79 13.80
CA GLY A 346 -9.86 2.39 13.87
C GLY A 346 -8.92 3.56 14.07
N ASP A 347 -7.79 3.58 13.35
CA ASP A 347 -6.80 4.66 13.46
C ASP A 347 -6.93 5.67 12.31
N THR A 348 -6.26 6.80 12.47
CA THR A 348 -6.10 7.84 11.45
C THR A 348 -5.36 7.26 10.25
N THR A 349 -5.80 7.59 9.05
CA THR A 349 -5.16 7.15 7.81
C THR A 349 -3.80 7.81 7.57
N TYR A 350 -3.12 7.45 6.50
CA TYR A 350 -1.75 7.88 6.23
C TYR A 350 -1.62 9.38 5.88
N GLY A 351 -2.54 9.93 5.06
CA GLY A 351 -2.49 11.29 4.57
C GLY A 351 -1.74 11.41 3.23
N LYS A 352 -2.23 10.73 2.19
CA LYS A 352 -1.71 10.84 0.81
C LYS A 352 -2.78 11.41 -0.12
N PRO A 353 -2.83 12.76 -0.31
CA PRO A 353 -3.84 13.43 -1.12
C PRO A 353 -3.60 13.36 -2.63
N ASN A 354 -2.51 12.74 -3.05
CA ASN A 354 -2.00 12.78 -4.41
C ASN A 354 -1.90 11.39 -5.02
N GLY A 355 -1.67 11.35 -6.32
CA GLY A 355 -1.48 10.13 -7.06
C GLY A 355 -0.35 10.25 -8.09
N MET A 356 -0.08 9.13 -8.72
CA MET A 356 1.06 8.90 -9.57
C MET A 356 0.63 8.34 -10.91
N TYR A 357 1.43 8.60 -11.94
CA TYR A 357 1.48 7.74 -13.11
C TYR A 357 2.66 6.80 -12.98
N VAL A 358 2.49 5.58 -13.44
CA VAL A 358 3.56 4.60 -13.50
C VAL A 358 4.33 4.80 -14.80
N LEU A 359 5.60 5.18 -14.69
CA LEU A 359 6.49 5.43 -15.81
C LEU A 359 7.46 4.25 -15.95
N LEU A 360 7.20 3.40 -16.92
CA LEU A 360 7.92 2.16 -17.14
C LEU A 360 9.15 2.39 -18.03
N TYR A 361 10.29 1.81 -17.68
CA TYR A 361 11.52 1.86 -18.46
C TYR A 361 12.09 0.45 -18.68
N PRO A 362 12.53 0.11 -19.93
CA PRO A 362 12.47 0.93 -21.16
C PRO A 362 11.05 1.14 -21.68
N ASP A 363 10.82 2.35 -22.27
CA ASP A 363 9.51 2.77 -22.79
C ASP A 363 9.45 2.61 -24.34
N ASP A 364 9.99 1.52 -24.86
CA ASP A 364 9.94 1.21 -26.28
C ASP A 364 8.55 0.74 -26.70
N LYS A 365 8.09 1.19 -27.86
CA LYS A 365 6.75 0.84 -28.37
C LYS A 365 6.50 -0.68 -28.42
N GLN A 366 7.54 -1.48 -28.69
CA GLN A 366 7.44 -2.93 -28.71
C GLN A 366 7.15 -3.51 -27.31
N TYR A 367 7.70 -2.90 -26.24
CA TYR A 367 7.52 -3.37 -24.86
C TYR A 367 6.22 -2.88 -24.25
N ARG A 368 5.69 -1.70 -24.64
CA ARG A 368 4.41 -1.20 -24.15
C ARG A 368 3.27 -2.19 -24.33
N ASN A 369 3.18 -2.83 -25.50
CA ASN A 369 2.16 -3.86 -25.75
C ASN A 369 2.32 -5.09 -24.83
N GLU A 370 3.56 -5.44 -24.45
CA GLU A 370 3.82 -6.49 -23.47
C GLU A 370 3.36 -6.05 -22.09
N TYR A 371 3.72 -4.84 -21.64
CA TYR A 371 3.33 -4.28 -20.34
C TYR A 371 1.82 -4.15 -20.21
N ASP A 372 1.13 -3.65 -21.25
CA ASP A 372 -0.34 -3.58 -21.30
C ASP A 372 -1.01 -4.96 -21.20
N SER A 373 -0.28 -6.01 -21.59
CA SER A 373 -0.71 -7.39 -21.47
C SER A 373 -0.29 -8.07 -20.17
N GLY A 374 0.37 -7.35 -19.25
CA GLY A 374 0.87 -7.89 -17.98
C GLY A 374 2.17 -8.71 -18.13
N ILE A 375 2.95 -8.48 -19.20
CA ILE A 375 4.23 -9.17 -19.46
C ILE A 375 5.36 -8.17 -19.23
N TYR A 376 6.12 -8.34 -18.15
CA TYR A 376 7.14 -7.40 -17.67
C TYR A 376 8.59 -7.90 -17.84
N LYS A 377 8.85 -8.91 -18.67
CA LYS A 377 10.17 -9.53 -18.83
C LYS A 377 11.30 -8.60 -19.28
N HIS A 378 10.98 -7.46 -19.89
CA HIS A 378 11.94 -6.46 -20.35
C HIS A 378 11.94 -5.20 -19.48
N LEU A 379 11.10 -5.14 -18.45
CA LEU A 379 11.03 -4.02 -17.57
C LEU A 379 12.27 -3.98 -16.65
N GLU A 380 12.98 -2.86 -16.65
CA GLU A 380 14.13 -2.63 -15.78
C GLU A 380 13.72 -1.83 -14.54
N TYR A 381 12.90 -0.78 -14.74
CA TYR A 381 12.46 0.12 -13.67
C TYR A 381 11.02 0.58 -13.89
N ALA A 382 10.30 0.71 -12.79
CA ALA A 382 9.04 1.46 -12.69
C ALA A 382 9.27 2.69 -11.80
N PHE A 383 8.96 3.88 -12.32
CA PHE A 383 9.05 5.15 -11.58
C PHE A 383 7.65 5.66 -11.29
N LEU A 384 7.42 6.05 -10.05
CA LEU A 384 6.12 6.49 -9.55
C LEU A 384 6.23 7.90 -8.95
N PRO A 385 6.46 8.94 -9.77
CA PRO A 385 6.45 10.33 -9.30
C PRO A 385 5.03 10.80 -9.01
N ILE A 386 4.85 11.71 -8.05
CA ILE A 386 3.58 12.40 -7.87
C ILE A 386 3.25 13.22 -9.13
N CYS A 387 2.09 12.96 -9.73
CA CYS A 387 1.65 13.60 -10.96
C CYS A 387 0.41 14.47 -10.80
N PHE A 388 -0.44 14.18 -9.82
CA PHE A 388 -1.71 14.88 -9.61
C PHE A 388 -2.13 14.89 -8.14
N TYR A 389 -3.07 15.76 -7.82
CA TYR A 389 -3.78 15.81 -6.54
C TYR A 389 -5.26 15.49 -6.73
N ASN A 390 -5.85 14.84 -5.73
CA ASN A 390 -7.27 14.54 -5.69
C ASN A 390 -7.97 15.34 -4.59
N SER A 391 -9.13 15.90 -4.92
CA SER A 391 -10.10 16.44 -3.96
C SER A 391 -11.43 15.72 -4.11
N ASN A 392 -12.26 15.69 -3.07
CA ASN A 392 -13.61 15.14 -3.18
C ASN A 392 -14.57 16.07 -3.94
N GLY A 393 -15.82 15.65 -4.15
CA GLY A 393 -16.83 16.43 -4.85
C GLY A 393 -17.16 17.78 -4.22
N ALA A 394 -16.78 18.02 -2.96
CA ALA A 394 -16.88 19.32 -2.28
C ALA A 394 -15.58 20.14 -2.35
N GLY A 395 -14.58 19.70 -3.12
CA GLY A 395 -13.28 20.36 -3.25
C GLY A 395 -12.33 20.17 -2.06
N GLN A 396 -12.59 19.23 -1.18
CA GLN A 396 -11.77 18.98 0.01
C GLN A 396 -10.69 17.94 -0.28
N ASN A 397 -9.45 18.27 0.00
CA ASN A 397 -8.33 17.33 -0.09
C ASN A 397 -8.30 16.37 1.12
N ILE A 398 -7.62 15.25 0.95
CA ILE A 398 -7.19 14.41 2.08
C ILE A 398 -6.15 15.21 2.86
N PRO A 399 -6.31 15.36 4.20
CA PRO A 399 -5.31 16.05 5.02
C PRO A 399 -3.96 15.32 5.04
N ASP A 400 -2.86 16.06 5.11
CA ASP A 400 -1.51 15.48 5.17
C ASP A 400 -1.26 14.64 6.42
N ASP A 401 -2.04 14.85 7.49
CA ASP A 401 -2.04 14.04 8.72
C ASP A 401 -3.06 12.90 8.70
N GLY A 402 -3.79 12.72 7.58
CA GLY A 402 -4.74 11.65 7.34
C GLY A 402 -6.18 11.96 7.78
N LEU A 403 -7.09 11.10 7.36
CA LEU A 403 -8.51 11.15 7.72
C LEU A 403 -8.67 10.55 9.12
N LYS A 404 -9.33 11.29 10.02
CA LYS A 404 -9.54 10.88 11.41
C LYS A 404 -10.80 10.02 11.55
N PRO A 405 -10.77 8.97 12.40
CA PRO A 405 -11.93 8.12 12.63
C PRO A 405 -13.05 8.89 13.34
N THR A 406 -14.32 8.53 13.03
CA THR A 406 -15.52 9.10 13.64
C THR A 406 -15.76 8.56 15.05
N ALA A 407 -15.31 7.33 15.32
CA ALA A 407 -15.49 6.60 16.57
C ALA A 407 -14.45 6.91 17.66
N GLY A 408 -13.59 7.93 17.47
CA GLY A 408 -12.35 8.06 18.24
C GLY A 408 -11.31 7.03 17.84
N LEU A 409 -10.07 7.20 18.33
CA LEU A 409 -8.97 6.30 17.97
C LEU A 409 -9.18 4.92 18.58
N ARG A 410 -9.14 3.90 17.74
CA ARG A 410 -9.12 2.47 18.08
C ARG A 410 -8.00 1.80 17.31
N PHE A 411 -7.45 0.74 17.87
CA PHE A 411 -6.24 0.15 17.34
C PHE A 411 -6.47 -1.29 16.89
N ASP A 412 -5.58 -1.79 16.02
CA ASP A 412 -5.65 -3.16 15.52
C ASP A 412 -5.56 -4.16 16.69
N ASP A 413 -6.58 -4.99 16.80
CA ASP A 413 -6.67 -6.01 17.83
C ASP A 413 -6.01 -7.31 17.38
N LEU A 414 -4.76 -7.50 17.77
CA LEU A 414 -4.00 -8.74 17.49
C LEU A 414 -4.17 -9.82 18.58
N TYR A 415 -5.26 -9.76 19.35
CA TYR A 415 -5.58 -10.76 20.40
C TYR A 415 -6.78 -11.62 20.03
N HIS A 416 -7.54 -11.23 19.01
CA HIS A 416 -8.69 -11.98 18.48
C HIS A 416 -8.55 -12.20 16.97
N ASP A 417 -9.17 -13.27 16.47
CA ASP A 417 -9.30 -13.50 15.03
C ASP A 417 -10.37 -12.59 14.42
N PHE A 418 -10.39 -12.47 13.10
CA PHE A 418 -11.40 -11.67 12.39
C PHE A 418 -12.82 -12.18 12.61
N GLY A 419 -13.56 -11.52 13.50
CA GLY A 419 -14.88 -11.92 13.93
C GLY A 419 -15.52 -10.86 14.83
N PRO A 420 -16.73 -11.16 15.38
CA PRO A 420 -17.46 -10.22 16.23
C PRO A 420 -16.76 -9.81 17.52
N GLU A 421 -15.81 -10.62 17.99
CA GLU A 421 -15.05 -10.36 19.22
C GLU A 421 -13.80 -9.50 18.97
N GLU A 422 -13.39 -9.30 17.71
CA GLU A 422 -12.31 -8.40 17.36
C GLU A 422 -12.75 -6.96 17.53
N ASP A 423 -11.96 -6.14 18.23
CA ASP A 423 -12.36 -4.82 18.74
C ASP A 423 -12.91 -3.87 17.66
N LEU A 424 -12.34 -3.87 16.45
CA LEU A 424 -12.77 -2.95 15.39
C LEU A 424 -14.03 -3.46 14.68
N ILE A 425 -14.10 -4.74 14.41
CA ILE A 425 -15.28 -5.39 13.82
C ILE A 425 -16.44 -5.34 14.82
N GLY A 426 -16.18 -5.70 16.08
CA GLY A 426 -17.14 -5.63 17.17
C GLY A 426 -17.68 -4.23 17.39
N ALA A 427 -16.83 -3.19 17.31
CA ALA A 427 -17.26 -1.80 17.41
C ALA A 427 -18.22 -1.39 16.28
N CYS A 428 -17.95 -1.84 15.05
CA CYS A 428 -18.86 -1.63 13.92
C CYS A 428 -20.21 -2.33 14.15
N LEU A 429 -20.21 -3.60 14.53
CA LEU A 429 -21.42 -4.38 14.81
C LEU A 429 -22.21 -3.79 15.98
N TYR A 430 -21.54 -3.39 17.05
CA TYR A 430 -22.17 -2.72 18.19
C TYR A 430 -22.87 -1.42 17.77
N HIS A 431 -22.19 -0.58 16.98
CA HIS A 431 -22.78 0.66 16.47
C HIS A 431 -23.98 0.40 15.54
N ILE A 432 -23.94 -0.67 14.75
CA ILE A 432 -25.06 -1.08 13.89
C ILE A 432 -26.32 -1.37 14.72
N VAL A 433 -26.15 -2.00 15.87
CA VAL A 433 -27.26 -2.40 16.77
C VAL A 433 -27.70 -1.25 17.66
N ASN A 434 -26.77 -0.51 18.26
CA ASN A 434 -27.05 0.42 19.35
C ASN A 434 -27.05 1.90 18.93
N GLY A 435 -26.59 2.23 17.73
CA GLY A 435 -26.49 3.62 17.25
C GLY A 435 -25.38 4.45 17.91
N SER A 436 -24.55 3.84 18.74
CA SER A 436 -23.41 4.44 19.42
C SER A 436 -22.25 3.47 19.47
N TYR A 437 -21.02 3.97 19.62
CA TYR A 437 -19.86 3.09 19.77
C TYR A 437 -19.70 2.61 21.21
N PRO A 438 -19.17 1.38 21.43
CA PRO A 438 -18.84 0.92 22.76
C PRO A 438 -17.70 1.76 23.36
N GLU A 439 -17.54 1.72 24.69
CA GLU A 439 -16.35 2.29 25.32
C GLU A 439 -15.07 1.71 24.70
N LEU A 440 -14.00 2.52 24.70
CA LEU A 440 -12.71 2.04 24.24
C LEU A 440 -12.25 0.88 25.13
N PRO A 441 -11.73 -0.21 24.53
CA PRO A 441 -11.16 -1.29 25.32
C PRO A 441 -10.04 -0.74 26.20
N LYS A 442 -10.01 -1.18 27.45
CA LYS A 442 -8.93 -0.82 28.36
C LYS A 442 -7.66 -1.52 27.89
N PRO A 443 -6.52 -0.82 27.81
CA PRO A 443 -5.25 -1.45 27.44
C PRO A 443 -4.98 -2.67 28.32
N HIS A 444 -4.55 -3.77 27.72
CA HIS A 444 -4.02 -4.91 28.45
C HIS A 444 -2.71 -4.49 29.12
N GLY A 445 -2.77 -4.16 30.44
CA GLY A 445 -1.66 -3.54 31.17
C GLY A 445 -1.81 -2.02 31.25
N ALA A 446 -1.82 -1.50 32.47
CA ALA A 446 -2.20 -0.13 32.83
C ALA A 446 -1.24 0.94 32.27
N ILE A 447 -1.32 1.27 31.00
CA ILE A 447 -0.68 2.49 30.46
C ILE A 447 -1.68 3.17 29.51
N SER A 448 -1.90 4.45 29.75
CA SER A 448 -2.67 5.31 28.85
C SER A 448 -2.08 5.26 27.42
N PRO A 449 -2.93 5.34 26.38
CA PRO A 449 -2.45 5.38 25.00
C PRO A 449 -1.40 6.48 24.88
N ILE A 450 -0.18 6.13 24.49
CA ILE A 450 0.84 7.12 24.16
C ILE A 450 0.36 7.76 22.85
N VAL A 451 -0.17 8.97 22.94
CA VAL A 451 -0.41 9.81 21.76
C VAL A 451 0.98 10.15 21.20
N VAL A 452 1.39 9.43 20.19
CA VAL A 452 2.61 9.75 19.46
C VAL A 452 2.31 10.98 18.62
N GLU A 453 2.73 12.15 19.09
CA GLU A 453 2.77 13.34 18.25
C GLU A 453 3.61 13.02 17.02
N ARG A 454 3.01 13.14 15.84
CA ARG A 454 3.77 13.12 14.59
C ARG A 454 4.75 14.29 14.61
N LYS A 455 6.02 14.02 14.79
CA LYS A 455 7.03 14.98 14.34
C LYS A 455 6.89 15.09 12.84
N SER A 456 6.66 16.30 12.33
CA SER A 456 6.64 16.57 10.90
C SER A 456 7.92 15.99 10.30
N ALA A 457 7.79 15.02 9.41
CA ALA A 457 8.93 14.41 8.78
C ALA A 457 9.54 15.41 7.80
N SER A 458 10.64 16.03 8.17
CA SER A 458 11.40 16.97 7.36
C SER A 458 12.52 16.31 6.55
N SER A 459 12.57 14.97 6.47
CA SER A 459 13.64 14.27 5.74
C SER A 459 13.08 13.39 4.63
N ARG A 460 13.88 13.22 3.56
CA ARG A 460 13.57 12.34 2.42
C ARG A 460 13.34 10.87 2.81
N ASP A 461 13.82 10.45 3.97
CA ASP A 461 13.58 9.12 4.54
C ASP A 461 12.17 8.98 5.15
N ALA A 462 11.35 10.04 5.06
CA ALA A 462 9.99 10.07 5.56
C ALA A 462 8.96 9.41 4.64
N ARG A 463 9.36 8.68 3.60
CA ARG A 463 8.49 8.12 2.58
C ARG A 463 7.61 6.98 3.06
N LEU A 464 8.05 6.28 4.08
CA LEU A 464 7.34 5.16 4.69
C LEU A 464 6.96 5.49 6.13
N PRO A 465 5.92 4.88 6.72
CA PRO A 465 5.68 4.97 8.16
C PRO A 465 6.95 4.69 8.95
N GLU A 466 7.15 5.36 10.09
CA GLU A 466 8.37 5.23 10.91
C GLU A 466 8.70 3.78 11.27
N GLU A 467 7.66 2.95 11.38
CA GLU A 467 7.74 1.51 11.59
C GLU A 467 8.42 0.76 10.43
N VAL A 468 8.37 1.31 9.22
CA VAL A 468 8.97 0.73 8.01
C VAL A 468 10.37 1.29 7.74
N ARG A 469 10.70 2.48 8.28
CA ARG A 469 11.96 3.19 8.02
C ARG A 469 13.11 2.85 8.95
N ASN A 470 12.81 2.45 10.18
CA ASN A 470 13.85 2.19 11.16
C ASN A 470 14.33 0.73 11.00
N PRO A 471 15.62 0.49 10.65
CA PRO A 471 16.17 -0.87 10.61
C PRO A 471 16.03 -1.62 11.94
N ASN A 472 15.94 -0.89 13.06
CA ASN A 472 15.64 -1.45 14.38
C ASN A 472 14.15 -1.76 14.57
N TYR A 473 13.27 -1.19 13.73
CA TYR A 473 11.87 -1.56 13.56
C TYR A 473 11.64 -2.43 12.31
N GLY A 474 12.69 -2.84 11.67
CA GLY A 474 12.72 -3.59 10.42
C GLY A 474 11.99 -4.92 10.40
N ILE A 475 11.33 -5.29 11.50
CA ILE A 475 10.33 -6.37 11.59
C ILE A 475 9.19 -6.16 10.59
N PHE A 476 9.03 -4.96 10.06
CA PHE A 476 7.89 -4.54 9.24
C PHE A 476 8.28 -4.05 7.84
N LYS A 477 9.45 -4.40 7.31
CA LYS A 477 9.59 -4.46 5.85
C LYS A 477 8.75 -5.63 5.39
N ASP A 478 7.47 -5.42 5.46
CA ASP A 478 6.56 -6.27 4.75
C ASP A 478 6.68 -5.87 3.28
N ASN A 479 7.30 -6.72 2.47
CA ASN A 479 7.20 -6.63 1.01
C ASN A 479 5.78 -7.01 0.57
N SER A 480 4.88 -7.26 1.53
CA SER A 480 3.48 -7.42 1.24
C SER A 480 2.85 -6.05 1.00
N ILE A 481 1.81 -6.10 0.30
CA ILE A 481 0.80 -5.13 -0.13
C ILE A 481 0.72 -3.81 0.68
N GLU A 482 1.13 -3.76 1.95
CA GLU A 482 1.02 -2.58 2.81
C GLU A 482 2.00 -1.44 2.52
N THR A 483 3.14 -1.73 1.91
CA THR A 483 4.20 -0.75 1.68
C THR A 483 4.34 -0.30 0.22
N GLN A 484 3.72 -1.02 -0.70
CA GLN A 484 4.01 -0.91 -2.13
C GLN A 484 2.91 -0.24 -2.96
N LEU A 485 1.69 -0.07 -2.45
CA LEU A 485 0.53 0.17 -3.27
C LEU A 485 0.17 1.65 -3.44
N PHE A 486 0.92 2.34 -4.27
CA PHE A 486 0.58 3.69 -4.66
C PHE A 486 0.64 3.84 -6.17
N PHE A 487 -0.29 3.19 -6.87
CA PHE A 487 -0.37 3.35 -8.31
C PHE A 487 -1.23 4.54 -8.70
N GLY A 488 -0.79 5.25 -9.69
CA GLY A 488 -1.60 6.11 -10.51
C GLY A 488 -1.90 5.43 -11.84
N GLU A 489 -2.88 5.90 -12.58
CA GLU A 489 -3.17 5.46 -13.95
C GLU A 489 -2.02 5.69 -14.92
#